data_4a3c8671516b62dfc7d0f47d362ba4bf
#
_entry.id   4a3c8671516b62dfc7d0f47d362ba4bf
#
_cell.length_a   1.000
_cell.length_b   1.000
_cell.length_c   1.000
_cell.angle_alpha   90.00
_cell.angle_beta   90.00
_cell.angle_gamma   90.00
#
_symmetry.space_group_name_H-M   'P 1'
#
loop_
_entity.id
_entity.type
_entity.pdbx_description
1 polymer ?
#
loop_
_entity_poly.entity_id
_entity_poly.type
_entity_poly.pdbx_seq_one_letter_code
_entity_poly.pdbx_strand_id
1 'polypeptide(L)'
;EPGHTRSRIDPQKCKECGMCAKACPYNAIAHVSRPCKDSCPVDAISYDEYGVSVIDEEKCIRCGQCAAKCPFGAIGTKTWITNVIADLKAGKKVYAILAPATEGQFGKDITMESWRQAVKKVGFEDLIEAGLGGDMTTCSEAEEWLEAYRNGEKKTTSCCPGFVNMIRKHYPDLADMISTTVSPMCAVSRMIKAKDPDAVTVFVGPCVAKKSEVADQKIEGNADYALNYNEILAIMKAKDVELEPAENTYQDSTIFGKFYGNSGG
;
A
#
# COMPACT_ATOMS: atom_id res chain seq x y z
N GLU A 1 -0.43 -15.55 45.09
CA GLU A 1 0.35 -15.43 46.35
C GLU A 1 -0.57 -15.76 47.56
N PRO A 2 -0.09 -16.63 48.47
CA PRO A 2 -0.84 -16.91 49.71
C PRO A 2 -0.92 -15.62 50.55
N GLY A 3 -2.15 -15.24 50.94
CA GLY A 3 -2.39 -14.05 51.77
C GLY A 3 -3.07 -12.87 51.10
N HIS A 4 -3.24 -12.89 49.77
CA HIS A 4 -4.02 -11.86 49.06
C HIS A 4 -5.45 -12.28 48.80
N THR A 5 -6.43 -11.42 49.15
CA THR A 5 -7.86 -11.63 48.88
C THR A 5 -8.21 -11.46 47.37
N ARG A 6 -7.28 -11.11 46.52
CA ARG A 6 -7.47 -10.90 45.07
C ARG A 6 -6.40 -11.61 44.29
N SER A 7 -6.78 -12.29 43.21
CA SER A 7 -5.84 -12.84 42.22
C SER A 7 -5.13 -11.70 41.50
N ARG A 8 -3.83 -11.81 41.36
CA ARG A 8 -2.97 -10.82 40.69
C ARG A 8 -2.19 -11.48 39.56
N ILE A 9 -2.15 -10.85 38.41
CA ILE A 9 -1.31 -11.30 37.29
C ILE A 9 0.05 -10.62 37.44
N ASP A 10 1.10 -11.42 37.49
CA ASP A 10 2.48 -10.96 37.52
C ASP A 10 2.88 -10.54 36.09
N PRO A 11 3.16 -9.24 35.81
CA PRO A 11 3.47 -8.78 34.46
C PRO A 11 4.75 -9.42 33.89
N GLN A 12 5.72 -9.77 34.75
CA GLN A 12 6.98 -10.35 34.31
C GLN A 12 6.85 -11.83 33.88
N LYS A 13 5.84 -12.53 34.44
CA LYS A 13 5.56 -13.93 34.11
C LYS A 13 4.42 -14.10 33.11
N CYS A 14 3.66 -13.05 32.87
CA CYS A 14 2.52 -13.06 31.96
C CYS A 14 2.99 -13.16 30.51
N LYS A 15 2.48 -14.18 29.81
CA LYS A 15 2.73 -14.38 28.36
C LYS A 15 1.68 -13.72 27.46
N GLU A 16 0.78 -12.90 28.02
CA GLU A 16 -0.30 -12.23 27.31
C GLU A 16 -1.22 -13.17 26.48
N CYS A 17 -1.29 -14.45 26.83
CA CYS A 17 -2.03 -15.46 26.05
C CYS A 17 -3.57 -15.38 26.18
N GLY A 18 -4.10 -14.53 27.06
CA GLY A 18 -5.54 -14.36 27.29
C GLY A 18 -6.27 -15.53 27.93
N MET A 19 -5.61 -16.64 28.26
CA MET A 19 -6.26 -17.84 28.83
C MET A 19 -6.95 -17.58 30.16
N CYS A 20 -6.34 -16.75 31.02
CA CYS A 20 -6.94 -16.38 32.31
C CYS A 20 -8.25 -15.60 32.14
N ALA A 21 -8.34 -14.71 31.14
CA ALA A 21 -9.56 -13.98 30.83
C ALA A 21 -10.66 -14.93 30.31
N LYS A 22 -10.30 -15.86 29.44
CA LYS A 22 -11.23 -16.88 28.92
C LYS A 22 -11.73 -17.86 30.00
N ALA A 23 -10.86 -18.20 30.95
CA ALA A 23 -11.18 -19.13 32.03
C ALA A 23 -11.93 -18.49 33.22
N CYS A 24 -11.99 -17.17 33.31
CA CYS A 24 -12.62 -16.48 34.41
C CYS A 24 -14.14 -16.46 34.25
N PRO A 25 -14.94 -17.19 35.11
CA PRO A 25 -16.40 -17.24 34.97
C PRO A 25 -17.08 -15.90 35.36
N TYR A 26 -16.33 -15.02 35.99
CA TYR A 26 -16.87 -13.72 36.47
C TYR A 26 -16.49 -12.55 35.55
N ASN A 27 -15.81 -12.80 34.43
CA ASN A 27 -15.24 -11.75 33.54
C ASN A 27 -14.43 -10.66 34.30
N ALA A 28 -13.78 -11.05 35.41
CA ALA A 28 -13.03 -10.15 36.28
C ALA A 28 -11.64 -9.83 35.74
N ILE A 29 -11.22 -10.46 34.64
CA ILE A 29 -9.93 -10.27 34.00
C ILE A 29 -10.17 -9.69 32.60
N ALA A 30 -9.81 -8.44 32.39
CA ALA A 30 -9.80 -7.83 31.07
C ALA A 30 -8.49 -8.18 30.35
N HIS A 31 -8.61 -8.75 29.16
CA HIS A 31 -7.50 -8.92 28.24
C HIS A 31 -7.55 -7.75 27.26
N VAL A 32 -6.66 -6.78 27.46
CA VAL A 32 -6.58 -5.61 26.61
C VAL A 32 -5.39 -5.81 25.67
N SER A 33 -5.70 -6.09 24.40
CA SER A 33 -4.73 -6.09 23.33
C SER A 33 -4.84 -4.79 22.54
N ARG A 34 -3.72 -4.38 21.91
CA ARG A 34 -3.75 -3.20 21.03
C ARG A 34 -4.01 -3.65 19.60
N PRO A 35 -5.00 -3.05 18.91
CA PRO A 35 -5.37 -3.47 17.56
C PRO A 35 -4.19 -3.46 16.57
N CYS A 36 -3.22 -2.58 16.75
CA CYS A 36 -2.02 -2.50 15.90
C CYS A 36 -1.16 -3.77 16.02
N LYS A 37 -0.94 -4.31 17.24
CA LYS A 37 -0.18 -5.53 17.46
C LYS A 37 -0.93 -6.75 16.94
N ASP A 38 -2.21 -6.87 17.28
CA ASP A 38 -3.04 -8.00 16.88
C ASP A 38 -3.23 -8.11 15.37
N SER A 39 -3.19 -6.97 14.66
CA SER A 39 -3.33 -6.93 13.21
C SER A 39 -2.02 -7.13 12.45
N CYS A 40 -0.88 -7.22 13.15
CA CYS A 40 0.41 -7.39 12.50
C CYS A 40 0.64 -8.83 12.07
N PRO A 41 0.67 -9.16 10.77
CA PRO A 41 0.77 -10.53 10.30
C PRO A 41 2.17 -11.17 10.51
N VAL A 42 3.16 -10.35 10.85
CA VAL A 42 4.57 -10.76 11.02
C VAL A 42 5.10 -10.45 12.42
N ASP A 43 4.22 -10.13 13.37
CA ASP A 43 4.55 -9.81 14.76
C ASP A 43 5.70 -8.79 14.91
N ALA A 44 5.68 -7.74 14.07
CA ALA A 44 6.70 -6.68 14.05
C ALA A 44 6.44 -5.56 15.07
N ILE A 45 5.42 -5.69 15.94
CA ILE A 45 5.07 -4.64 16.91
C ILE A 45 5.28 -5.12 18.32
N SER A 46 6.13 -4.41 19.04
CA SER A 46 6.40 -4.57 20.46
C SER A 46 6.05 -3.29 21.22
N TYR A 47 6.34 -3.27 22.51
CA TYR A 47 6.17 -2.10 23.38
C TYR A 47 7.49 -1.81 24.09
N ASP A 48 7.82 -0.52 24.20
CA ASP A 48 8.93 -0.06 25.02
C ASP A 48 8.58 -0.07 26.53
N GLU A 49 9.51 0.39 27.37
CA GLU A 49 9.36 0.47 28.82
C GLU A 49 8.22 1.40 29.28
N TYR A 50 7.83 2.36 28.44
CA TYR A 50 6.71 3.28 28.67
C TYR A 50 5.38 2.76 28.08
N GLY A 51 5.41 1.59 27.47
CA GLY A 51 4.26 1.01 26.81
C GLY A 51 3.93 1.65 25.45
N VAL A 52 4.84 2.41 24.83
CA VAL A 52 4.67 2.95 23.49
C VAL A 52 4.94 1.86 22.45
N SER A 53 4.13 1.81 21.40
CA SER A 53 4.30 0.82 20.32
C SER A 53 5.54 1.11 19.51
N VAL A 54 6.42 0.12 19.39
CA VAL A 54 7.65 0.16 18.58
C VAL A 54 7.52 -0.82 17.43
N ILE A 55 7.84 -0.36 16.23
CA ILE A 55 7.83 -1.18 15.01
C ILE A 55 9.25 -1.66 14.72
N ASP A 56 9.42 -2.97 14.67
CA ASP A 56 10.65 -3.61 14.24
C ASP A 56 10.76 -3.53 12.70
N GLU A 57 11.63 -2.66 12.22
CA GLU A 57 11.81 -2.40 10.77
C GLU A 57 12.41 -3.60 10.03
N GLU A 58 13.11 -4.50 10.71
CA GLU A 58 13.64 -5.72 10.08
C GLU A 58 12.53 -6.73 9.81
N LYS A 59 11.53 -6.81 10.68
CA LYS A 59 10.36 -7.67 10.48
C LYS A 59 9.26 -7.01 9.68
N CYS A 60 9.11 -5.68 9.78
CA CYS A 60 7.99 -4.95 9.21
C CYS A 60 7.96 -5.06 7.68
N ILE A 61 6.88 -5.62 7.13
CA ILE A 61 6.64 -5.73 5.67
C ILE A 61 5.98 -4.48 5.06
N ARG A 62 5.74 -3.46 5.88
CA ARG A 62 5.14 -2.17 5.49
C ARG A 62 3.74 -2.27 4.88
N CYS A 63 2.96 -3.30 5.25
CA CYS A 63 1.61 -3.53 4.74
C CYS A 63 0.57 -2.49 5.19
N GLY A 64 0.83 -1.74 6.26
CA GLY A 64 -0.05 -0.68 6.77
C GLY A 64 -1.24 -1.15 7.62
N GLN A 65 -1.37 -2.44 7.93
CA GLN A 65 -2.48 -2.96 8.75
C GLN A 65 -2.58 -2.29 10.12
N CYS A 66 -1.43 -2.04 10.76
CA CYS A 66 -1.38 -1.36 12.05
C CYS A 66 -1.93 0.08 11.99
N ALA A 67 -1.65 0.81 10.92
CA ALA A 67 -2.19 2.16 10.71
C ALA A 67 -3.71 2.10 10.44
N ALA A 68 -4.16 1.17 9.60
CA ALA A 68 -5.57 1.00 9.28
C ALA A 68 -6.43 0.57 10.48
N LYS A 69 -5.85 -0.19 11.41
CA LYS A 69 -6.54 -0.69 12.62
C LYS A 69 -6.39 0.22 13.84
N CYS A 70 -5.57 1.27 13.77
CA CYS A 70 -5.41 2.20 14.87
C CYS A 70 -6.60 3.16 14.98
N PRO A 71 -7.46 3.06 16.02
CA PRO A 71 -8.65 3.91 16.12
C PRO A 71 -8.30 5.37 16.44
N PHE A 72 -7.05 5.62 16.85
CA PHE A 72 -6.58 6.96 17.26
C PHE A 72 -5.72 7.65 16.19
N GLY A 73 -5.45 6.98 15.06
CA GLY A 73 -4.55 7.52 14.04
C GLY A 73 -3.10 7.75 14.54
N ALA A 74 -2.69 7.03 15.60
CA ALA A 74 -1.37 7.20 16.23
C ALA A 74 -0.22 6.65 15.38
N ILE A 75 -0.51 5.82 14.37
CA ILE A 75 0.48 5.27 13.45
C ILE A 75 0.28 5.96 12.10
N GLY A 76 1.20 6.84 11.78
CA GLY A 76 1.25 7.55 10.50
C GLY A 76 2.11 6.85 9.46
N THR A 77 1.89 7.19 8.21
CA THR A 77 2.77 6.82 7.10
C THR A 77 3.46 8.06 6.57
N LYS A 78 4.64 7.91 5.97
CA LYS A 78 5.30 9.03 5.27
C LYS A 78 4.33 9.63 4.25
N THR A 79 4.25 10.96 4.20
CA THR A 79 3.44 11.67 3.21
C THR A 79 4.32 12.45 2.25
N TRP A 80 3.87 12.60 1.01
CA TRP A 80 4.50 13.44 -0.02
C TRP A 80 3.58 14.58 -0.49
N ILE A 81 2.51 14.88 0.27
CA ILE A 81 1.59 15.98 -0.07
C ILE A 81 2.35 17.28 -0.34
N THR A 82 3.29 17.64 0.55
CA THR A 82 4.07 18.88 0.42
C THR A 82 4.97 18.90 -0.81
N ASN A 83 5.57 17.76 -1.15
CA ASN A 83 6.41 17.62 -2.34
C ASN A 83 5.57 17.78 -3.62
N VAL A 84 4.44 17.08 -3.70
CA VAL A 84 3.52 17.18 -4.85
C VAL A 84 3.02 18.61 -5.01
N ILE A 85 2.60 19.28 -3.92
CA ILE A 85 2.15 20.68 -3.97
C ILE A 85 3.29 21.60 -4.43
N ALA A 86 4.52 21.37 -3.98
CA ALA A 86 5.68 22.18 -4.38
C ALA A 86 5.96 22.02 -5.88
N ASP A 87 5.91 20.81 -6.41
CA ASP A 87 6.13 20.54 -7.83
C ASP A 87 5.02 21.13 -8.72
N LEU A 88 3.74 21.03 -8.29
CA LEU A 88 2.62 21.67 -8.96
C LEU A 88 2.77 23.20 -8.98
N LYS A 89 3.18 23.81 -7.85
CA LYS A 89 3.41 25.27 -7.77
C LYS A 89 4.62 25.71 -8.60
N ALA A 90 5.61 24.87 -8.77
CA ALA A 90 6.78 25.12 -9.62
C ALA A 90 6.46 24.99 -11.12
N GLY A 91 5.23 24.62 -11.48
CA GLY A 91 4.80 24.44 -12.87
C GLY A 91 5.39 23.22 -13.55
N LYS A 92 5.85 22.21 -12.79
CA LYS A 92 6.30 20.94 -13.35
C LYS A 92 5.12 20.16 -13.93
N LYS A 93 5.38 19.35 -14.94
CA LYS A 93 4.39 18.40 -15.46
C LYS A 93 4.26 17.22 -14.51
N VAL A 94 3.18 17.19 -13.75
CA VAL A 94 2.89 16.15 -12.76
C VAL A 94 1.81 15.24 -13.31
N TYR A 95 2.10 13.95 -13.41
CA TYR A 95 1.16 12.92 -13.87
C TYR A 95 0.69 12.07 -12.69
N ALA A 96 -0.61 11.82 -12.63
CA ALA A 96 -1.18 10.88 -11.67
C ALA A 96 -1.19 9.47 -12.28
N ILE A 97 -0.77 8.47 -11.50
CA ILE A 97 -0.90 7.04 -11.85
C ILE A 97 -1.92 6.44 -10.88
N LEU A 98 -3.13 6.16 -11.37
CA LEU A 98 -4.24 5.75 -10.52
C LEU A 98 -4.35 4.23 -10.42
N ALA A 99 -4.44 3.73 -9.19
CA ALA A 99 -4.58 2.29 -8.93
C ALA A 99 -5.89 1.72 -9.51
N PRO A 100 -5.88 0.50 -10.10
CA PRO A 100 -7.11 -0.13 -10.62
C PRO A 100 -8.16 -0.36 -9.53
N ALA A 101 -7.73 -0.61 -8.29
CA ALA A 101 -8.61 -0.75 -7.13
C ALA A 101 -9.43 0.50 -6.78
N THR A 102 -9.25 1.62 -7.49
CA THR A 102 -10.05 2.84 -7.34
C THR A 102 -11.46 2.68 -7.88
N GLU A 103 -11.63 1.83 -8.88
CA GLU A 103 -12.92 1.61 -9.52
C GLU A 103 -13.94 1.10 -8.50
N GLY A 104 -15.09 1.78 -8.42
CA GLY A 104 -16.18 1.45 -7.49
C GLY A 104 -15.98 1.87 -6.02
N GLN A 105 -14.81 2.41 -5.62
CA GLN A 105 -14.55 2.81 -4.23
C GLN A 105 -15.27 4.10 -3.82
N PHE A 106 -15.57 4.97 -4.75
CA PHE A 106 -16.12 6.33 -4.50
C PHE A 106 -17.56 6.48 -5.00
N GLY A 107 -18.23 5.36 -5.26
CA GLY A 107 -19.58 5.33 -5.80
C GLY A 107 -19.59 4.83 -7.25
N LYS A 108 -20.74 4.27 -7.66
CA LYS A 108 -20.89 3.65 -8.99
C LYS A 108 -20.78 4.63 -10.16
N ASP A 109 -21.06 5.92 -9.90
CA ASP A 109 -21.08 6.97 -10.92
C ASP A 109 -19.73 7.74 -10.99
N ILE A 110 -18.79 7.41 -10.09
CA ILE A 110 -17.42 7.96 -10.09
C ILE A 110 -16.52 7.02 -10.88
N THR A 111 -16.16 7.43 -12.07
CA THR A 111 -15.36 6.69 -13.04
C THR A 111 -13.91 7.13 -13.07
N MET A 112 -13.06 6.45 -13.85
CA MET A 112 -11.68 6.90 -14.10
C MET A 112 -11.65 8.28 -14.77
N GLU A 113 -12.64 8.61 -15.60
CA GLU A 113 -12.79 9.94 -16.21
C GLU A 113 -13.10 11.00 -15.14
N SER A 114 -13.94 10.68 -14.13
CA SER A 114 -14.17 11.58 -12.98
C SER A 114 -12.87 11.96 -12.29
N TRP A 115 -12.01 10.98 -12.05
CA TRP A 115 -10.69 11.18 -11.45
C TRP A 115 -9.77 11.99 -12.36
N ARG A 116 -9.74 11.70 -13.67
CA ARG A 116 -8.92 12.43 -14.64
C ARG A 116 -9.28 13.92 -14.67
N GLN A 117 -10.57 14.24 -14.72
CA GLN A 117 -11.05 15.61 -14.69
C GLN A 117 -10.69 16.32 -13.36
N ALA A 118 -10.88 15.64 -12.24
CA ALA A 118 -10.58 16.21 -10.94
C ALA A 118 -9.08 16.48 -10.75
N VAL A 119 -8.17 15.56 -11.11
CA VAL A 119 -6.73 15.80 -10.98
C VAL A 119 -6.25 16.90 -11.92
N LYS A 120 -6.83 17.04 -13.12
CA LYS A 120 -6.55 18.17 -14.04
C LYS A 120 -6.98 19.51 -13.43
N LYS A 121 -8.15 19.57 -12.79
CA LYS A 121 -8.61 20.77 -12.05
C LYS A 121 -7.65 21.11 -10.88
N VAL A 122 -7.00 20.12 -10.26
CA VAL A 122 -5.97 20.33 -9.22
C VAL A 122 -4.68 20.92 -9.80
N GLY A 123 -4.38 20.66 -11.07
CA GLY A 123 -3.19 21.13 -11.76
C GLY A 123 -2.23 20.03 -12.22
N PHE A 124 -2.64 18.77 -12.16
CA PHE A 124 -1.90 17.70 -12.80
C PHE A 124 -2.03 17.80 -14.34
N GLU A 125 -1.00 17.36 -15.05
CA GLU A 125 -0.98 17.31 -16.53
C GLU A 125 -2.01 16.31 -17.05
N ASP A 126 -1.97 15.08 -16.52
CA ASP A 126 -2.94 14.05 -16.85
C ASP A 126 -2.97 12.94 -15.77
N LEU A 127 -3.91 11.99 -15.95
CA LEU A 127 -4.03 10.77 -15.18
C LEU A 127 -3.91 9.57 -16.12
N ILE A 128 -3.12 8.57 -15.71
CA ILE A 128 -2.96 7.29 -16.42
C ILE A 128 -3.32 6.17 -15.45
N GLU A 129 -4.06 5.18 -15.95
CA GLU A 129 -4.44 4.01 -15.17
C GLU A 129 -3.22 3.11 -14.92
N ALA A 130 -2.94 2.74 -13.67
CA ALA A 130 -1.91 1.75 -13.38
C ALA A 130 -2.25 0.36 -13.95
N GLY A 131 -3.50 0.11 -14.32
CA GLY A 131 -3.93 -1.06 -15.07
C GLY A 131 -3.21 -1.22 -16.42
N LEU A 132 -2.91 -0.11 -17.11
CA LEU A 132 -2.07 -0.16 -18.32
C LEU A 132 -0.69 -0.76 -18.03
N GLY A 133 -0.08 -0.39 -16.90
CA GLY A 133 1.14 -1.03 -16.42
C GLY A 133 0.93 -2.51 -16.08
N GLY A 134 -0.27 -2.87 -15.60
CA GLY A 134 -0.67 -4.27 -15.41
C GLY A 134 -0.66 -5.06 -16.71
N ASP A 135 -1.22 -4.51 -17.80
CA ASP A 135 -1.14 -5.13 -19.13
C ASP A 135 0.32 -5.33 -19.58
N MET A 136 1.16 -4.32 -19.38
CA MET A 136 2.58 -4.38 -19.73
C MET A 136 3.34 -5.43 -18.91
N THR A 137 3.14 -5.43 -17.59
CA THR A 137 3.83 -6.37 -16.69
C THR A 137 3.36 -7.80 -16.89
N THR A 138 2.08 -8.02 -17.20
CA THR A 138 1.53 -9.34 -17.50
C THR A 138 2.27 -10.00 -18.66
N CYS A 139 2.58 -9.26 -19.73
CA CYS A 139 3.34 -9.80 -20.86
C CYS A 139 4.71 -10.29 -20.43
N SER A 140 5.47 -9.47 -19.68
CA SER A 140 6.81 -9.84 -19.20
C SER A 140 6.78 -10.98 -18.18
N GLU A 141 5.84 -10.96 -17.22
CA GLU A 141 5.70 -12.02 -16.22
C GLU A 141 5.27 -13.34 -16.85
N ALA A 142 4.41 -13.31 -17.88
CA ALA A 142 3.99 -14.53 -18.59
C ALA A 142 5.19 -15.23 -19.27
N GLU A 143 6.12 -14.47 -19.85
CA GLU A 143 7.34 -15.03 -20.44
C GLU A 143 8.24 -15.68 -19.37
N GLU A 144 8.49 -14.97 -18.24
CA GLU A 144 9.23 -15.54 -17.10
C GLU A 144 8.58 -16.82 -16.56
N TRP A 145 7.25 -16.83 -16.45
CA TRP A 145 6.49 -17.99 -15.97
C TRP A 145 6.58 -19.19 -16.89
N LEU A 146 6.49 -18.95 -18.20
CA LEU A 146 6.61 -20.02 -19.21
C LEU A 146 8.01 -20.63 -19.21
N GLU A 147 9.04 -19.81 -19.08
CA GLU A 147 10.42 -20.29 -19.00
C GLU A 147 10.64 -21.11 -17.72
N ALA A 148 10.26 -20.58 -16.57
CA ALA A 148 10.35 -21.29 -15.29
C ALA A 148 9.58 -22.61 -15.31
N TYR A 149 8.35 -22.61 -15.86
CA TYR A 149 7.56 -23.83 -15.99
C TYR A 149 8.24 -24.91 -16.82
N ARG A 150 8.84 -24.54 -17.95
CA ARG A 150 9.59 -25.46 -18.82
C ARG A 150 10.81 -26.05 -18.12
N ASN A 151 11.42 -25.30 -17.21
CA ASN A 151 12.58 -25.72 -16.42
C ASN A 151 12.19 -26.48 -15.13
N GLY A 152 10.88 -26.63 -14.84
CA GLY A 152 10.38 -27.23 -13.58
C GLY A 152 10.54 -26.34 -12.37
N GLU A 153 10.77 -25.05 -12.57
CA GLU A 153 10.92 -24.04 -11.54
C GLU A 153 9.56 -23.39 -11.19
N LYS A 154 9.53 -22.68 -10.07
CA LYS A 154 8.34 -21.93 -9.62
C LYS A 154 8.65 -20.44 -9.60
N LYS A 155 7.71 -19.63 -10.04
CA LYS A 155 7.78 -18.17 -9.97
C LYS A 155 6.57 -17.58 -9.25
N THR A 156 6.75 -16.42 -8.62
CA THR A 156 5.70 -15.62 -8.02
C THR A 156 5.73 -14.22 -8.63
N THR A 157 4.62 -13.49 -8.53
CA THR A 157 4.56 -12.09 -8.97
C THR A 157 5.40 -11.16 -8.09
N SER A 158 5.76 -10.00 -8.61
CA SER A 158 6.47 -8.91 -7.92
C SER A 158 5.62 -7.64 -7.73
N CYS A 159 4.39 -7.60 -8.20
CA CYS A 159 3.56 -6.39 -8.24
C CYS A 159 3.17 -5.83 -6.86
N CYS A 160 3.15 -6.68 -5.81
CA CYS A 160 2.80 -6.29 -4.44
C CYS A 160 4.05 -6.09 -3.56
N PRO A 161 4.43 -4.84 -3.22
CA PRO A 161 5.63 -4.60 -2.42
C PRO A 161 5.54 -5.16 -0.99
N GLY A 162 4.33 -5.28 -0.42
CA GLY A 162 4.14 -5.95 0.87
C GLY A 162 4.46 -7.43 0.81
N PHE A 163 4.06 -8.11 -0.28
CA PHE A 163 4.41 -9.52 -0.53
C PHE A 163 5.91 -9.70 -0.76
N VAL A 164 6.52 -8.87 -1.60
CA VAL A 164 7.97 -8.89 -1.86
C VAL A 164 8.78 -8.70 -0.58
N ASN A 165 8.37 -7.73 0.27
CA ASN A 165 9.00 -7.52 1.57
C ASN A 165 8.82 -8.72 2.50
N MET A 166 7.66 -9.39 2.48
CA MET A 166 7.41 -10.59 3.26
C MET A 166 8.36 -11.72 2.85
N ILE A 167 8.47 -12.00 1.56
CA ILE A 167 9.37 -13.06 1.08
C ILE A 167 10.82 -12.72 1.43
N ARG A 168 11.30 -11.53 1.10
CA ARG A 168 12.71 -11.15 1.34
C ARG A 168 13.12 -11.17 2.80
N LYS A 169 12.19 -10.83 3.74
CA LYS A 169 12.50 -10.73 5.17
C LYS A 169 12.22 -12.00 5.95
N HIS A 170 11.17 -12.72 5.60
CA HIS A 170 10.71 -13.87 6.39
C HIS A 170 10.94 -15.24 5.70
N TYR A 171 11.14 -15.21 4.37
CA TYR A 171 11.35 -16.41 3.56
C TYR A 171 12.47 -16.20 2.54
N PRO A 172 13.70 -15.83 2.98
CA PRO A 172 14.78 -15.44 2.06
C PRO A 172 15.16 -16.55 1.06
N ASP A 173 14.97 -17.81 1.44
CA ASP A 173 15.21 -18.97 0.57
C ASP A 173 14.26 -19.01 -0.64
N LEU A 174 13.16 -18.28 -0.60
CA LEU A 174 12.20 -18.17 -1.71
C LEU A 174 12.38 -16.89 -2.54
N ALA A 175 13.40 -16.08 -2.24
CA ALA A 175 13.58 -14.78 -2.89
C ALA A 175 13.80 -14.91 -4.41
N ASP A 176 14.46 -15.95 -4.86
CA ASP A 176 14.74 -16.23 -6.29
C ASP A 176 13.47 -16.60 -7.08
N MET A 177 12.39 -16.95 -6.37
CA MET A 177 11.09 -17.22 -7.00
C MET A 177 10.35 -15.93 -7.37
N ILE A 178 10.73 -14.76 -6.82
CA ILE A 178 10.06 -13.49 -7.14
C ILE A 178 10.37 -13.12 -8.58
N SER A 179 9.33 -12.73 -9.34
CA SER A 179 9.50 -12.18 -10.69
C SER A 179 10.44 -10.97 -10.68
N THR A 180 11.25 -10.85 -11.70
CA THR A 180 12.15 -9.70 -11.92
C THR A 180 11.45 -8.52 -12.57
N THR A 181 10.22 -8.73 -13.04
CA THR A 181 9.39 -7.71 -13.69
C THR A 181 9.03 -6.61 -12.67
N VAL A 182 9.09 -5.37 -13.12
CA VAL A 182 8.70 -4.21 -12.30
C VAL A 182 7.20 -4.16 -12.07
N SER A 183 6.76 -3.48 -11.01
CA SER A 183 5.34 -3.33 -10.73
C SER A 183 4.62 -2.50 -11.80
N PRO A 184 3.28 -2.66 -11.94
CA PRO A 184 2.45 -1.84 -12.83
C PRO A 184 2.66 -0.34 -12.66
N MET A 185 2.80 0.13 -11.42
CA MET A 185 3.10 1.53 -11.11
C MET A 185 4.43 1.97 -11.74
N CYS A 186 5.48 1.18 -11.57
CA CYS A 186 6.80 1.48 -12.11
C CYS A 186 6.80 1.42 -13.66
N ALA A 187 6.10 0.46 -14.26
CA ALA A 187 5.98 0.34 -15.71
C ALA A 187 5.34 1.60 -16.33
N VAL A 188 4.24 2.09 -15.78
CA VAL A 188 3.60 3.35 -16.23
C VAL A 188 4.53 4.55 -16.02
N SER A 189 5.21 4.63 -14.86
CA SER A 189 6.16 5.72 -14.60
C SER A 189 7.26 5.75 -15.63
N ARG A 190 7.86 4.60 -15.96
CA ARG A 190 8.88 4.48 -17.01
C ARG A 190 8.36 4.90 -18.38
N MET A 191 7.13 4.52 -18.71
CA MET A 191 6.49 4.90 -19.96
C MET A 191 6.29 6.43 -20.05
N ILE A 192 5.85 7.07 -18.98
CA ILE A 192 5.69 8.54 -18.92
C ILE A 192 7.05 9.21 -19.07
N LYS A 193 8.06 8.80 -18.28
CA LYS A 193 9.40 9.37 -18.29
C LYS A 193 10.16 9.12 -19.59
N ALA A 194 9.84 8.06 -20.34
CA ALA A 194 10.38 7.84 -21.67
C ALA A 194 9.88 8.88 -22.70
N LYS A 195 8.66 9.41 -22.52
CA LYS A 195 8.07 10.47 -23.37
C LYS A 195 8.44 11.87 -22.89
N ASP A 196 8.49 12.07 -21.59
CA ASP A 196 8.80 13.33 -20.92
C ASP A 196 9.76 13.04 -19.75
N PRO A 197 11.09 13.14 -19.97
CA PRO A 197 12.09 12.81 -18.96
C PRO A 197 12.02 13.66 -17.68
N ASP A 198 11.48 14.89 -17.79
CA ASP A 198 11.33 15.82 -16.67
C ASP A 198 9.99 15.68 -15.94
N ALA A 199 9.13 14.75 -16.40
CA ALA A 199 7.83 14.52 -15.77
C ALA A 199 7.98 13.98 -14.34
N VAL A 200 7.14 14.49 -13.45
CA VAL A 200 6.95 13.99 -12.09
C VAL A 200 5.77 13.03 -12.10
N THR A 201 5.96 11.84 -11.55
CA THR A 201 4.94 10.80 -11.50
C THR A 201 4.49 10.54 -10.07
N VAL A 202 3.18 10.55 -9.84
CA VAL A 202 2.56 10.39 -8.53
C VAL A 202 1.59 9.22 -8.55
N PHE A 203 1.92 8.15 -7.85
CA PHE A 203 0.99 7.04 -7.67
C PHE A 203 -0.12 7.43 -6.70
N VAL A 204 -1.37 7.13 -7.04
CA VAL A 204 -2.55 7.33 -6.21
C VAL A 204 -3.27 6.01 -6.02
N GLY A 205 -3.41 5.57 -4.77
CA GLY A 205 -4.08 4.29 -4.50
C GLY A 205 -4.20 3.95 -3.01
N PRO A 206 -4.85 2.82 -2.68
CA PRO A 206 -5.12 2.44 -1.28
C PRO A 206 -3.89 1.91 -0.55
N CYS A 207 -2.85 1.48 -1.27
CA CYS A 207 -1.77 0.66 -0.74
C CYS A 207 -0.63 1.50 -0.15
N VAL A 208 -0.46 1.45 1.18
CA VAL A 208 0.67 2.15 1.83
C VAL A 208 2.03 1.48 1.58
N ALA A 209 2.06 0.18 1.21
CA ALA A 209 3.30 -0.49 0.84
C ALA A 209 3.92 0.10 -0.44
N LYS A 210 3.12 0.68 -1.34
CA LYS A 210 3.61 1.42 -2.50
C LYS A 210 4.50 2.62 -2.12
N LYS A 211 4.27 3.20 -0.94
CA LYS A 211 5.15 4.24 -0.41
C LYS A 211 6.57 3.74 -0.13
N SER A 212 6.71 2.47 0.27
CA SER A 212 8.04 1.86 0.45
C SER A 212 8.72 1.51 -0.87
N GLU A 213 7.94 1.13 -1.87
CA GLU A 213 8.45 0.88 -3.23
C GLU A 213 8.97 2.16 -3.87
N VAL A 214 8.20 3.25 -3.80
CA VAL A 214 8.62 4.58 -4.28
C VAL A 214 9.90 5.07 -3.58
N ALA A 215 10.08 4.75 -2.30
CA ALA A 215 11.27 5.12 -1.55
C ALA A 215 12.49 4.23 -1.85
N ASP A 216 12.34 3.14 -2.59
CA ASP A 216 13.44 2.24 -2.96
C ASP A 216 14.20 2.80 -4.16
N GLN A 217 15.35 3.41 -3.88
CA GLN A 217 16.24 4.00 -4.88
C GLN A 217 16.88 2.99 -5.83
N LYS A 218 16.77 1.68 -5.57
CA LYS A 218 17.28 0.63 -6.44
C LYS A 218 16.38 0.37 -7.65
N ILE A 219 15.12 0.84 -7.58
CA ILE A 219 14.14 0.68 -8.66
C ILE A 219 14.25 1.90 -9.58
N GLU A 220 15.01 1.76 -10.65
CA GLU A 220 15.21 2.82 -11.63
C GLU A 220 13.92 3.15 -12.40
N GLY A 221 13.64 4.43 -12.62
CA GLY A 221 12.45 4.90 -13.32
C GLY A 221 11.13 4.71 -12.56
N ASN A 222 11.21 4.49 -11.25
CA ASN A 222 10.03 4.35 -10.38
C ASN A 222 9.22 5.64 -10.31
N ALA A 223 7.99 5.57 -9.76
CA ALA A 223 7.22 6.77 -9.45
C ALA A 223 7.96 7.64 -8.42
N ASP A 224 7.81 8.96 -8.54
CA ASP A 224 8.51 9.91 -7.67
C ASP A 224 7.84 10.01 -6.29
N TYR A 225 6.51 9.93 -6.28
CA TYR A 225 5.70 10.01 -5.07
C TYR A 225 4.57 8.99 -5.06
N ALA A 226 4.07 8.68 -3.85
CA ALA A 226 2.87 7.87 -3.66
C ALA A 226 1.94 8.53 -2.63
N LEU A 227 0.71 8.78 -3.03
CA LEU A 227 -0.36 9.31 -2.18
C LEU A 227 -1.43 8.24 -1.97
N ASN A 228 -1.96 8.15 -0.75
CA ASN A 228 -3.19 7.41 -0.53
C ASN A 228 -4.42 8.28 -0.86
N TYR A 229 -5.60 7.66 -0.89
CA TYR A 229 -6.83 8.37 -1.25
C TYR A 229 -7.12 9.57 -0.33
N ASN A 230 -6.90 9.45 0.97
CA ASN A 230 -7.13 10.55 1.89
C ASN A 230 -6.19 11.73 1.62
N GLU A 231 -4.96 11.45 1.20
CA GLU A 231 -3.96 12.48 0.89
C GLU A 231 -4.32 13.24 -0.39
N ILE A 232 -4.70 12.56 -1.46
CA ILE A 232 -5.11 13.23 -2.71
C ILE A 232 -6.44 13.98 -2.53
N LEU A 233 -7.40 13.40 -1.80
CA LEU A 233 -8.66 14.08 -1.47
C LEU A 233 -8.44 15.33 -0.61
N ALA A 234 -7.45 15.33 0.29
CA ALA A 234 -7.07 16.52 1.04
C ALA A 234 -6.52 17.62 0.13
N ILE A 235 -5.70 17.26 -0.88
CA ILE A 235 -5.22 18.22 -1.89
C ILE A 235 -6.39 18.76 -2.72
N MET A 236 -7.29 17.89 -3.18
CA MET A 236 -8.49 18.28 -3.93
C MET A 236 -9.34 19.26 -3.13
N LYS A 237 -9.65 18.92 -1.88
CA LYS A 237 -10.41 19.76 -0.97
C LYS A 237 -9.77 21.14 -0.76
N ALA A 238 -8.45 21.20 -0.64
CA ALA A 238 -7.72 22.47 -0.49
C ALA A 238 -7.75 23.35 -1.76
N LYS A 239 -8.16 22.78 -2.89
CA LYS A 239 -8.33 23.44 -4.19
C LYS A 239 -9.81 23.62 -4.57
N ASP A 240 -10.73 23.32 -3.66
CA ASP A 240 -12.19 23.31 -3.91
C ASP A 240 -12.58 22.44 -5.12
N VAL A 241 -11.90 21.28 -5.28
CA VAL A 241 -12.18 20.30 -6.33
C VAL A 241 -12.87 19.09 -5.72
N GLU A 242 -14.00 18.70 -6.27
CA GLU A 242 -14.75 17.51 -5.90
C GLU A 242 -14.74 16.49 -7.05
N LEU A 243 -14.95 15.21 -6.70
CA LEU A 243 -15.18 14.15 -7.69
C LEU A 243 -16.62 14.25 -8.19
N GLU A 244 -16.78 14.55 -9.45
CA GLU A 244 -18.08 14.65 -10.10
C GLU A 244 -18.33 13.41 -10.97
N PRO A 245 -19.59 12.91 -11.05
CA PRO A 245 -19.94 11.84 -11.97
C PRO A 245 -19.57 12.18 -13.42
N ALA A 246 -18.91 11.27 -14.12
CA ALA A 246 -18.57 11.42 -15.51
C ALA A 246 -18.68 10.07 -16.24
N GLU A 247 -19.10 10.11 -17.49
CA GLU A 247 -19.09 8.92 -18.35
C GLU A 247 -17.64 8.54 -18.68
N ASN A 248 -17.38 7.23 -18.66
CA ASN A 248 -16.06 6.70 -18.95
C ASN A 248 -15.86 6.57 -20.45
N THR A 249 -15.41 7.64 -21.09
CA THR A 249 -15.25 7.73 -22.56
C THR A 249 -13.93 7.16 -23.06
N TYR A 250 -12.94 7.01 -22.18
CA TYR A 250 -11.60 6.52 -22.51
C TYR A 250 -11.05 5.65 -21.39
N GLN A 251 -10.41 4.56 -21.76
CA GLN A 251 -9.73 3.64 -20.82
C GLN A 251 -8.31 3.39 -21.31
N ASP A 252 -7.33 3.55 -20.43
CA ASP A 252 -5.93 3.29 -20.74
C ASP A 252 -5.62 1.78 -20.73
N SER A 253 -6.31 1.02 -19.85
CA SER A 253 -6.03 -0.39 -19.59
C SER A 253 -7.10 -1.31 -20.19
N THR A 254 -6.68 -2.53 -20.49
CA THR A 254 -7.61 -3.62 -20.84
C THR A 254 -8.31 -4.17 -19.60
N ILE A 255 -9.27 -5.08 -19.81
CA ILE A 255 -9.93 -5.79 -18.71
C ILE A 255 -8.92 -6.60 -17.87
N PHE A 256 -7.86 -7.11 -18.49
CA PHE A 256 -6.80 -7.86 -17.77
C PHE A 256 -6.00 -6.97 -16.85
N GLY A 257 -5.58 -5.78 -17.30
CA GLY A 257 -4.91 -4.80 -16.44
C GLY A 257 -5.77 -4.35 -15.25
N LYS A 258 -7.10 -4.31 -15.43
CA LYS A 258 -8.04 -3.98 -14.34
C LYS A 258 -8.15 -5.08 -13.28
N PHE A 259 -7.89 -6.35 -13.62
CA PHE A 259 -7.90 -7.45 -12.66
C PHE A 259 -6.87 -7.27 -11.55
N TYR A 260 -5.78 -6.53 -11.77
CA TYR A 260 -4.84 -6.16 -10.70
C TYR A 260 -5.49 -5.38 -9.54
N GLY A 261 -6.71 -4.88 -9.70
CA GLY A 261 -7.50 -4.27 -8.63
C GLY A 261 -8.22 -5.26 -7.73
N ASN A 262 -8.34 -6.52 -8.14
CA ASN A 262 -9.04 -7.57 -7.42
C ASN A 262 -8.08 -8.36 -6.52
N SER A 263 -8.64 -9.00 -5.47
CA SER A 263 -7.89 -9.93 -4.63
C SER A 263 -7.51 -11.17 -5.45
N GLY A 264 -6.23 -11.41 -5.64
CA GLY A 264 -5.70 -12.52 -6.44
C GLY A 264 -5.71 -12.25 -7.96
N GLY A 265 -5.93 -11.00 -8.33
CA GLY A 265 -5.83 -10.54 -9.73
C GLY A 265 -4.40 -10.24 -10.14
#